data_c0eca2469d5a6b5355a88897ab33edab
#
_entry.id   c0eca2469d5a6b5355a88897ab33edab
#
_cell.length_a   1.000
_cell.length_b   1.000
_cell.length_c   1.000
_cell.angle_alpha   90.00
_cell.angle_beta   90.00
_cell.angle_gamma   90.00
#
_symmetry.space_group_name_H-M   'P 1'
#
loop_
_entity.id
_entity.type
_entity.pdbx_description
1 polymer ?
#
loop_
_entity_poly.entity_id
_entity_poly.type
_entity_poly.pdbx_seq_one_letter_code
_entity_poly.pdbx_strand_id
1 'polypeptide(L)'
;MEDRYLFRAKRLDNGEWVQGALLDGENHCLIGQEIKFSPYLEHECKIVGYEVDRDTICQCTGFKDKNGKLIWENDILMCHGNSEDLVKDVFGEFNLINAETLEVIDRVIGWHYEVVPTDALSKCEPFCFPMPLTEEYVKTCEMEVVDNPELLEV
;
A
#
# COMPACT_ATOMS: atom_id res chain seq x y z
N MET A 1 -10.58 6.43 13.80
CA MET A 1 -9.26 5.75 13.71
C MET A 1 -8.57 6.21 12.43
N GLU A 2 -7.29 6.49 12.51
CA GLU A 2 -6.55 6.90 11.32
C GLU A 2 -6.42 5.74 10.32
N ASP A 3 -6.56 6.03 9.04
CA ASP A 3 -6.56 5.03 7.98
C ASP A 3 -5.27 4.19 7.93
N ARG A 4 -4.14 4.74 8.40
CA ARG A 4 -2.86 4.02 8.49
C ARG A 4 -2.87 2.77 9.37
N TYR A 5 -3.87 2.61 10.23
CA TYR A 5 -4.04 1.42 11.07
C TYR A 5 -4.91 0.34 10.42
N LEU A 6 -5.42 0.61 9.22
CA LEU A 6 -6.19 -0.37 8.48
C LEU A 6 -5.27 -1.32 7.69
N PHE A 7 -5.71 -2.56 7.61
CA PHE A 7 -5.13 -3.59 6.75
C PHE A 7 -6.20 -4.12 5.82
N ARG A 8 -5.78 -4.63 4.67
CA ARG A 8 -6.65 -5.41 3.80
C ARG A 8 -5.97 -6.72 3.41
N ALA A 9 -6.76 -7.74 3.14
CA ALA A 9 -6.29 -9.02 2.65
C ALA A 9 -7.42 -9.77 1.95
N LYS A 10 -7.09 -10.82 1.22
CA LYS A 10 -8.09 -11.67 0.57
C LYS A 10 -8.60 -12.72 1.53
N ARG A 11 -9.92 -12.88 1.61
CA ARG A 11 -10.56 -13.95 2.38
C ARG A 11 -10.17 -15.31 1.82
N LEU A 12 -9.94 -16.26 2.72
CA LEU A 12 -9.63 -17.65 2.33
C LEU A 12 -10.84 -18.35 1.70
N ASP A 13 -12.07 -17.99 2.10
CA ASP A 13 -13.28 -18.67 1.66
C ASP A 13 -13.74 -18.29 0.24
N ASN A 14 -13.55 -17.04 -0.18
CA ASN A 14 -14.07 -16.58 -1.48
C ASN A 14 -13.08 -15.70 -2.28
N GLY A 15 -11.90 -15.39 -1.74
CA GLY A 15 -10.90 -14.57 -2.41
C GLY A 15 -11.23 -13.08 -2.52
N GLU A 16 -12.32 -12.62 -1.91
CA GLU A 16 -12.67 -11.20 -1.90
C GLU A 16 -11.80 -10.40 -0.92
N TRP A 17 -11.51 -9.16 -1.27
CA TRP A 17 -10.81 -8.25 -0.39
C TRP A 17 -11.68 -7.80 0.77
N VAL A 18 -11.12 -7.85 1.98
CA VAL A 18 -11.71 -7.28 3.19
C VAL A 18 -10.70 -6.37 3.86
N GLN A 19 -11.19 -5.34 4.54
CA GLN A 19 -10.36 -4.40 5.27
C GLN A 19 -10.81 -4.27 6.73
N GLY A 20 -9.88 -3.99 7.60
CA GLY A 20 -10.11 -3.84 9.03
C GLY A 20 -8.83 -3.95 9.85
N ALA A 21 -8.96 -4.38 11.09
CA ALA A 21 -7.83 -4.59 12.00
C ALA A 21 -7.17 -5.94 11.75
N LEU A 22 -5.85 -5.96 11.66
CA LEU A 22 -5.09 -7.20 11.50
C LEU A 22 -4.89 -7.89 12.85
N LEU A 23 -5.22 -9.17 12.90
CA LEU A 23 -4.92 -10.07 14.01
C LEU A 23 -4.09 -11.22 13.48
N ASP A 24 -2.82 -11.20 13.79
CA ASP A 24 -1.87 -12.23 13.36
C ASP A 24 -1.65 -13.24 14.48
N GLY A 25 -2.20 -14.43 14.29
CA GLY A 25 -2.01 -15.58 15.18
C GLY A 25 -0.97 -16.56 14.62
N GLU A 26 -0.60 -17.51 15.43
CA GLU A 26 0.43 -18.50 15.04
C GLU A 26 0.03 -19.31 13.79
N ASN A 27 -1.22 -19.77 13.74
CA ASN A 27 -1.73 -20.61 12.64
C ASN A 27 -2.82 -19.94 11.81
N HIS A 28 -3.39 -18.83 12.28
CA HIS A 28 -4.50 -18.13 11.65
C HIS A 28 -4.24 -16.65 11.60
N CYS A 29 -4.61 -16.04 10.49
CA CYS A 29 -4.58 -14.60 10.30
C CYS A 29 -5.98 -14.10 9.98
N LEU A 30 -6.43 -13.07 10.70
CA LEU A 30 -7.79 -12.53 10.60
C LEU A 30 -7.76 -11.04 10.29
N ILE A 31 -8.73 -10.60 9.49
CA ILE A 31 -9.13 -9.19 9.44
C ILE A 31 -10.40 -9.03 10.25
N GLY A 32 -10.28 -8.33 11.38
CA GLY A 32 -11.39 -8.04 12.28
C GLY A 32 -12.12 -6.77 11.87
N GLN A 33 -13.44 -6.81 11.89
CA GLN A 33 -14.30 -5.69 11.51
C GLN A 33 -15.08 -5.11 12.67
N GLU A 34 -15.40 -5.91 13.66
CA GLU A 34 -16.23 -5.52 14.80
C GLU A 34 -15.82 -6.26 16.06
N ILE A 35 -15.89 -5.57 17.19
CA ILE A 35 -15.75 -6.17 18.52
C ILE A 35 -17.11 -6.12 19.20
N LYS A 36 -17.60 -7.27 19.65
CA LYS A 36 -18.83 -7.39 20.44
C LYS A 36 -18.47 -7.74 21.88
N PHE A 37 -18.85 -6.90 22.83
CA PHE A 37 -18.64 -7.15 24.24
C PHE A 37 -19.77 -7.97 24.84
N SER A 38 -19.42 -8.86 25.78
CA SER A 38 -20.42 -9.62 26.53
C SER A 38 -21.21 -8.69 27.44
N PRO A 39 -22.57 -8.76 27.45
CA PRO A 39 -23.37 -7.99 28.38
C PRO A 39 -23.37 -8.57 29.82
N TYR A 40 -22.84 -9.78 30.00
CA TYR A 40 -22.90 -10.52 31.26
C TYR A 40 -21.55 -10.70 31.94
N LEU A 41 -20.45 -10.63 31.19
CA LEU A 41 -19.09 -10.87 31.67
C LEU A 41 -18.22 -9.66 31.36
N GLU A 42 -17.72 -9.01 32.42
CA GLU A 42 -16.80 -7.90 32.26
C GLU A 42 -15.52 -8.36 31.57
N HIS A 43 -15.05 -7.54 30.64
CA HIS A 43 -13.80 -7.75 29.86
C HIS A 43 -13.81 -8.92 28.88
N GLU A 44 -14.92 -9.60 28.69
CA GLU A 44 -15.04 -10.56 27.60
C GLU A 44 -15.57 -9.92 26.32
N CYS A 45 -14.91 -10.21 25.22
CA CYS A 45 -15.30 -9.73 23.89
C CYS A 45 -15.18 -10.83 22.84
N LYS A 46 -15.93 -10.66 21.77
CA LYS A 46 -15.86 -11.49 20.58
C LYS A 46 -15.49 -10.64 19.38
N ILE A 47 -14.52 -11.10 18.59
CA ILE A 47 -14.11 -10.43 17.37
C ILE A 47 -14.89 -11.03 16.21
N VAL A 48 -15.51 -10.17 15.40
CA VAL A 48 -16.18 -10.55 14.17
C VAL A 48 -15.29 -10.14 13.01
N GLY A 49 -14.91 -11.12 12.19
CA GLY A 49 -14.00 -10.89 11.08
C GLY A 49 -13.89 -12.10 10.18
N TYR A 50 -12.89 -12.09 9.32
CA TYR A 50 -12.67 -13.11 8.31
C TYR A 50 -11.24 -13.63 8.37
N GLU A 51 -11.10 -14.95 8.24
CA GLU A 51 -9.79 -15.56 8.02
C GLU A 51 -9.30 -15.22 6.61
N VAL A 52 -8.05 -14.80 6.52
CA VAL A 52 -7.48 -14.24 5.30
C VAL A 52 -6.19 -14.94 4.90
N ASP A 53 -5.86 -14.84 3.62
CA ASP A 53 -4.60 -15.31 3.08
C ASP A 53 -3.48 -14.34 3.50
N ARG A 54 -2.56 -14.87 4.29
CA ARG A 54 -1.42 -14.12 4.86
C ARG A 54 -0.56 -13.46 3.78
N ASP A 55 -0.40 -14.11 2.63
CA ASP A 55 0.43 -13.60 1.53
C ASP A 55 -0.19 -12.40 0.81
N THR A 56 -1.46 -12.10 1.09
CA THR A 56 -2.18 -10.98 0.48
C THR A 56 -2.32 -9.76 1.39
N ILE A 57 -1.78 -9.81 2.60
CA ILE A 57 -1.90 -8.74 3.58
C ILE A 57 -1.20 -7.48 3.07
N CYS A 58 -1.94 -6.37 3.04
CA CYS A 58 -1.41 -5.05 2.71
C CYS A 58 -1.83 -4.05 3.78
N GLN A 59 -0.90 -3.21 4.21
CA GLN A 59 -1.19 -2.11 5.12
C GLN A 59 -1.68 -0.89 4.33
N CYS A 60 -2.61 -0.13 4.90
CA CYS A 60 -2.98 1.17 4.36
C CYS A 60 -1.86 2.18 4.62
N THR A 61 -1.48 2.94 3.61
CA THR A 61 -0.43 3.96 3.74
C THR A 61 -0.89 5.18 4.54
N GLY A 62 -2.20 5.41 4.61
CA GLY A 62 -2.79 6.64 5.13
C GLY A 62 -2.89 7.77 4.11
N PHE A 63 -2.28 7.60 2.94
CA PHE A 63 -2.40 8.55 1.84
C PHE A 63 -3.59 8.24 0.94
N LYS A 64 -4.09 9.26 0.27
CA LYS A 64 -5.15 9.16 -0.74
C LYS A 64 -4.62 9.62 -2.08
N ASP A 65 -5.07 8.97 -3.14
CA ASP A 65 -4.75 9.38 -4.49
C ASP A 65 -5.49 10.68 -4.90
N LYS A 66 -5.27 11.14 -6.12
CA LYS A 66 -5.92 12.37 -6.64
C LYS A 66 -7.45 12.33 -6.61
N ASN A 67 -8.05 11.16 -6.59
CA ASN A 67 -9.50 10.95 -6.56
C ASN A 67 -10.04 10.71 -5.13
N GLY A 68 -9.20 10.78 -4.11
CA GLY A 68 -9.57 10.52 -2.72
C GLY A 68 -9.62 9.04 -2.35
N LYS A 69 -9.13 8.15 -3.21
CA LYS A 69 -9.05 6.71 -2.95
C LYS A 69 -7.83 6.38 -2.09
N LEU A 70 -8.00 5.57 -1.05
CA LEU A 70 -6.90 5.13 -0.19
C LEU A 70 -5.84 4.36 -1.00
N ILE A 71 -4.58 4.67 -0.71
CA ILE A 71 -3.43 3.96 -1.29
C ILE A 71 -2.99 2.87 -0.30
N TRP A 72 -2.89 1.65 -0.80
CA TRP A 72 -2.48 0.47 -0.04
C TRP A 72 -1.09 0.01 -0.46
N GLU A 73 -0.41 -0.67 0.44
CA GLU A 73 0.85 -1.36 0.14
C GLU A 73 0.72 -2.21 -1.13
N ASN A 74 1.70 -2.11 -2.00
CA ASN A 74 1.75 -2.77 -3.31
C ASN A 74 0.77 -2.24 -4.38
N ASP A 75 0.04 -1.17 -4.12
CA ASP A 75 -0.76 -0.54 -5.17
C ASP A 75 0.12 -0.01 -6.30
N ILE A 76 -0.37 -0.12 -7.51
CA ILE A 76 0.22 0.52 -8.68
C ILE A 76 -0.43 1.89 -8.85
N LEU A 77 0.41 2.91 -8.98
CA LEU A 77 0.00 4.29 -9.16
C LEU A 77 0.42 4.77 -10.55
N MET A 78 -0.52 5.38 -11.25
CA MET A 78 -0.26 6.03 -12.53
C MET A 78 0.00 7.52 -12.30
N CYS A 79 1.10 8.02 -12.84
CA CYS A 79 1.48 9.42 -12.71
C CYS A 79 1.05 10.22 -13.95
N HIS A 80 0.54 11.43 -13.73
CA HIS A 80 0.15 12.38 -14.79
C HIS A 80 -0.82 11.82 -15.86
N GLY A 81 -1.64 10.84 -15.50
CA GLY A 81 -2.53 10.19 -16.46
C GLY A 81 -1.82 9.41 -17.55
N ASN A 82 -0.54 9.11 -17.38
CA ASN A 82 0.28 8.43 -18.36
C ASN A 82 0.43 6.94 -17.99
N SER A 83 -0.11 6.05 -18.81
CA SER A 83 -0.04 4.60 -18.62
C SER A 83 1.37 4.02 -18.68
N GLU A 84 2.33 4.78 -19.20
CA GLU A 84 3.75 4.42 -19.26
C GLU A 84 4.54 4.91 -18.03
N ASP A 85 3.93 5.73 -17.19
CA ASP A 85 4.55 6.28 -15.98
C ASP A 85 3.88 5.68 -14.73
N LEU A 86 4.30 4.47 -14.42
CA LEU A 86 3.75 3.67 -13.33
C LEU A 86 4.77 3.51 -12.20
N VAL A 87 4.29 3.65 -10.98
CA VAL A 87 5.07 3.40 -9.76
C VAL A 87 4.33 2.43 -8.86
N LYS A 88 5.08 1.70 -8.05
CA LYS A 88 4.55 0.80 -7.03
C LYS A 88 4.89 1.33 -5.67
N ASP A 89 3.90 1.40 -4.83
CA ASP A 89 4.01 1.82 -3.44
C ASP A 89 4.44 0.65 -2.56
N VAL A 90 5.51 0.85 -1.79
CA VAL A 90 6.10 -0.18 -0.92
C VAL A 90 6.56 0.41 0.42
N PHE A 91 6.63 -0.42 1.43
CA PHE A 91 7.22 -0.07 2.72
C PHE A 91 8.55 -0.79 2.91
N GLY A 92 9.59 -0.06 3.31
CA GLY A 92 10.89 -0.66 3.57
C GLY A 92 12.03 0.34 3.55
N GLU A 93 13.23 -0.18 3.49
CA GLU A 93 14.45 0.63 3.38
C GLU A 93 14.65 1.13 1.95
N PHE A 94 15.05 2.38 1.82
CA PHE A 94 15.45 2.96 0.55
C PHE A 94 16.48 4.08 0.75
N ASN A 95 17.22 4.40 -0.29
CA ASN A 95 18.14 5.52 -0.29
C ASN A 95 17.41 6.83 -0.60
N LEU A 96 17.47 7.77 0.33
CA LEU A 96 17.01 9.13 0.08
C LEU A 96 18.08 9.86 -0.73
N ILE A 97 17.72 10.33 -1.91
CA ILE A 97 18.63 10.88 -2.90
C ILE A 97 18.34 12.36 -3.11
N ASN A 98 19.40 13.15 -3.23
CA ASN A 98 19.27 14.53 -3.71
C ASN A 98 18.94 14.49 -5.21
N ALA A 99 17.77 15.01 -5.60
CA ALA A 99 17.30 14.98 -6.97
C ALA A 99 18.15 15.77 -7.97
N GLU A 100 18.91 16.77 -7.50
CA GLU A 100 19.77 17.59 -8.35
C GLU A 100 21.15 16.98 -8.56
N THR A 101 21.74 16.43 -7.50
CA THR A 101 23.12 15.89 -7.54
C THR A 101 23.17 14.38 -7.72
N LEU A 102 22.05 13.67 -7.52
CA LEU A 102 21.92 12.21 -7.50
C LEU A 102 22.75 11.53 -6.41
N GLU A 103 23.21 12.30 -5.43
CA GLU A 103 23.95 11.77 -4.29
C GLU A 103 22.99 11.22 -3.23
N VAL A 104 23.36 10.12 -2.59
CA VAL A 104 22.64 9.57 -1.46
C VAL A 104 22.80 10.48 -0.25
N ILE A 105 21.69 11.01 0.27
CA ILE A 105 21.68 11.83 1.49
C ILE A 105 21.66 10.95 2.73
N ASP A 106 20.82 9.92 2.74
CA ASP A 106 20.63 9.03 3.87
C ASP A 106 19.97 7.73 3.42
N ARG A 107 19.99 6.72 4.31
CA ARG A 107 19.21 5.50 4.15
C ARG A 107 18.10 5.48 5.20
N VAL A 108 16.88 5.42 4.74
CA VAL A 108 15.67 5.57 5.57
C VAL A 108 14.73 4.40 5.43
N ILE A 109 13.86 4.22 6.41
CA ILE A 109 12.78 3.23 6.37
C ILE A 109 11.46 3.99 6.32
N GLY A 110 10.62 3.63 5.36
CA GLY A 110 9.30 4.26 5.24
C GLY A 110 8.55 3.87 3.97
N TRP A 111 7.40 4.50 3.80
CA TRP A 111 6.65 4.42 2.57
C TRP A 111 7.39 5.15 1.46
N HIS A 112 7.61 4.45 0.37
CA HIS A 112 8.22 5.01 -0.83
C HIS A 112 7.63 4.35 -2.07
N TYR A 113 7.86 4.95 -3.21
CA TYR A 113 7.47 4.35 -4.47
C TYR A 113 8.68 3.96 -5.29
N GLU A 114 8.55 2.84 -5.97
CA GLU A 114 9.54 2.31 -6.92
C GLU A 114 8.96 2.36 -8.32
N VAL A 115 9.79 2.68 -9.29
CA VAL A 115 9.36 2.76 -10.69
C VAL A 115 9.06 1.36 -11.22
N VAL A 116 7.88 1.19 -11.81
CA VAL A 116 7.52 -0.03 -12.53
C VAL A 116 8.12 0.08 -13.94
N PRO A 117 8.99 -0.86 -14.34
CA PRO A 117 9.59 -0.81 -15.68
C PRO A 117 8.53 -0.90 -16.78
N THR A 118 8.58 0.06 -17.71
CA THR A 118 7.82 0.05 -18.96
C THR A 118 8.79 0.30 -20.11
N ASP A 119 8.39 0.04 -21.34
CA ASP A 119 9.25 0.26 -22.52
C ASP A 119 9.68 1.73 -22.65
N ALA A 120 8.84 2.66 -22.23
CA ALA A 120 9.15 4.09 -22.22
C ALA A 120 10.17 4.46 -21.14
N LEU A 121 10.06 3.87 -19.95
CA LEU A 121 10.90 4.18 -18.79
C LEU A 121 12.30 3.55 -18.89
N SER A 122 12.48 2.47 -19.65
CA SER A 122 13.82 1.91 -19.90
C SER A 122 14.77 2.90 -20.56
N LYS A 123 14.24 3.96 -21.18
CA LYS A 123 14.99 5.05 -21.79
C LYS A 123 15.37 6.16 -20.79
N CYS A 124 14.81 6.12 -19.58
CA CYS A 124 15.00 7.14 -18.55
C CYS A 124 15.72 6.60 -17.30
N GLU A 125 16.42 5.49 -17.41
CA GLU A 125 17.07 4.76 -16.31
C GLU A 125 17.80 5.62 -15.26
N PRO A 126 18.56 6.68 -15.61
CA PRO A 126 19.27 7.44 -14.58
C PRO A 126 18.34 8.22 -13.64
N PHE A 127 17.03 8.32 -13.95
CA PHE A 127 16.05 9.05 -13.16
C PHE A 127 15.02 8.14 -12.46
N CYS A 128 15.16 6.82 -12.59
CA CYS A 128 14.23 5.83 -12.07
C CYS A 128 14.71 5.29 -10.70
N PHE A 129 14.76 6.12 -9.68
CA PHE A 129 15.14 5.71 -8.32
C PHE A 129 13.97 5.89 -7.34
N PRO A 130 13.98 5.11 -6.23
CA PRO A 130 12.94 5.21 -5.22
C PRO A 130 12.83 6.62 -4.64
N MET A 131 11.61 7.08 -4.45
CA MET A 131 11.31 8.37 -3.84
C MET A 131 10.32 8.18 -2.68
N PRO A 132 10.43 8.99 -1.62
CA PRO A 132 9.49 8.89 -0.52
C PRO A 132 8.05 9.19 -0.98
N LEU A 133 7.10 8.39 -0.51
CA LEU A 133 5.69 8.66 -0.74
C LEU A 133 5.26 9.78 0.21
N THR A 134 4.86 10.90 -0.34
CA THR A 134 4.39 12.07 0.41
C THR A 134 3.12 12.61 -0.22
N GLU A 135 2.35 13.33 0.58
CA GLU A 135 1.15 14.00 0.09
C GLU A 135 1.45 14.99 -1.03
N GLU A 136 2.59 15.67 -0.94
CA GLU A 136 3.06 16.60 -1.96
C GLU A 136 3.38 15.89 -3.28
N TYR A 137 4.09 14.75 -3.25
CA TYR A 137 4.38 13.98 -4.45
C TYR A 137 3.11 13.40 -5.07
N VAL A 138 2.18 12.92 -4.28
CA VAL A 138 0.88 12.43 -4.78
C VAL A 138 0.16 13.52 -5.58
N LYS A 139 0.14 14.74 -5.08
CA LYS A 139 -0.46 15.89 -5.77
C LYS A 139 0.33 16.33 -7.00
N THR A 140 1.63 16.51 -6.85
CA THR A 140 2.51 17.02 -7.91
C THR A 140 2.58 16.05 -9.09
N CYS A 141 2.65 14.76 -8.81
CA CYS A 141 2.68 13.71 -9.84
C CYS A 141 1.27 13.25 -10.27
N GLU A 142 0.22 13.85 -9.73
CA GLU A 142 -1.17 13.48 -10.04
C GLU A 142 -1.39 11.96 -9.99
N MET A 143 -0.94 11.34 -8.89
CA MET A 143 -0.97 9.89 -8.72
C MET A 143 -2.38 9.35 -8.58
N GLU A 144 -2.68 8.29 -9.29
CA GLU A 144 -3.96 7.59 -9.31
C GLU A 144 -3.77 6.09 -9.15
N VAL A 145 -4.52 5.47 -8.23
CA VAL A 145 -4.51 4.02 -8.07
C VAL A 145 -5.09 3.35 -9.29
N VAL A 146 -4.35 2.40 -9.87
CA VAL A 146 -4.75 1.65 -11.06
C VAL A 146 -5.22 0.26 -10.65
N ASP A 147 -6.48 -0.04 -10.87
CA ASP A 147 -7.10 -1.34 -10.56
C ASP A 147 -6.98 -2.34 -11.72
N ASN A 148 -5.95 -2.24 -12.51
CA ASN A 148 -5.76 -3.11 -13.67
C ASN A 148 -4.68 -4.17 -13.40
N PRO A 149 -5.06 -5.43 -13.11
CA PRO A 149 -4.10 -6.51 -12.87
C PRO A 149 -3.21 -6.83 -14.08
N GLU A 150 -3.60 -6.48 -15.30
CA GLU A 150 -2.77 -6.68 -16.50
C GLU A 150 -1.51 -5.83 -16.49
N LEU A 151 -1.50 -4.70 -15.78
CA LEU A 151 -0.32 -3.88 -15.60
C LEU A 151 0.69 -4.47 -14.60
N LEU A 152 0.31 -5.50 -13.86
CA LEU A 152 1.16 -6.19 -12.88
C LEU A 152 1.92 -7.37 -13.50
N GLU A 153 1.57 -7.79 -14.70
CA GLU A 153 2.17 -8.92 -15.42
C GLU A 153 3.23 -8.43 -16.42
N VAL A 154 4.23 -7.75 -15.91
CA VAL A 154 5.38 -7.37 -16.75
C VAL A 154 6.63 -8.08 -16.25
#